data_00d420ddb599b479a66f0737162d758e
#
_entry.id   00d420ddb599b479a66f0737162d758e
#
_cell.length_a   1.000
_cell.length_b   1.000
_cell.length_c   1.000
_cell.angle_alpha   90.00
_cell.angle_beta   90.00
_cell.angle_gamma   90.00
#
_symmetry.space_group_name_H-M   'P 1'
#
loop_
_entity.id
_entity.type
_entity.pdbx_description
1 polymer ?
#
loop_
_entity_poly.entity_id
_entity_poly.type
_entity_poly.pdbx_seq_one_letter_code
_entity_poly.pdbx_strand_id
1 'polypeptide(L)'
;RSVFFKAEFRQKTGSFKVRGAYYKIQNLSEDEKKFGVIAASAGNHAQGVALASSLENIPCTIVMPKNASPAKVAATRGYGANVILEGLNYDESFAKAQEISKETGATIIPAFDDEEIISGQGVIGLEILEDLPDVDEIYVPIGGGGLAAGTVVAIKEKNPNVKVIGVQSTEFPSMYDSVKNGKISSCEGGRTIADGISVKVPGNITFEIINKLMDDVVIVDDKEITKTMFLLMERMKFVIEPAGAIGLAYLLSKKPSPGKKVVVVLAGGNVDMYLLGQIVDKGLAAMGRLLKISVLLPDRPGAFKEIVDEITMASANIVEVVHDRLSSNVNAGSASVTLNLETSGKEQADMLIASLKKKNIQFTLLT
;
A
#
# COMPACT_ATOMS: atom_id res chain seq x y z
N ARG A 1 13.67 -3.39 -21.27
CA ARG A 1 13.68 -2.89 -19.90
C ARG A 1 13.93 -4.06 -18.93
N SER A 2 14.95 -3.96 -18.10
CA SER A 2 15.18 -4.86 -16.97
C SER A 2 14.69 -4.16 -15.70
N VAL A 3 13.84 -4.82 -14.91
CA VAL A 3 13.27 -4.23 -13.69
C VAL A 3 13.81 -4.99 -12.49
N PHE A 4 14.40 -4.25 -11.56
CA PHE A 4 14.96 -4.73 -10.31
C PHE A 4 14.16 -4.17 -9.15
N PHE A 5 14.14 -4.87 -8.02
CA PHE A 5 13.42 -4.45 -6.83
C PHE A 5 14.35 -4.19 -5.66
N LYS A 6 14.27 -2.99 -5.07
CA LYS A 6 14.84 -2.74 -3.75
C LYS A 6 13.80 -3.18 -2.70
N ALA A 7 14.04 -4.33 -2.07
CA ALA A 7 13.05 -5.09 -1.31
C ALA A 7 12.98 -4.65 0.17
N GLU A 8 12.57 -3.41 0.44
CA GLU A 8 12.46 -2.87 1.80
C GLU A 8 11.35 -3.51 2.65
N PHE A 9 10.37 -4.16 2.03
CA PHE A 9 9.37 -4.99 2.72
C PHE A 9 9.98 -6.20 3.45
N ARG A 10 11.22 -6.57 3.17
CA ARG A 10 11.95 -7.64 3.85
C ARG A 10 12.71 -7.19 5.09
N GLN A 11 12.72 -5.91 5.42
CA GLN A 11 13.23 -5.43 6.70
C GLN A 11 12.50 -6.11 7.85
N LYS A 12 13.13 -6.20 9.03
CA LYS A 12 12.56 -6.90 10.21
C LYS A 12 11.18 -6.38 10.62
N THR A 13 10.93 -5.07 10.43
CA THR A 13 9.62 -4.45 10.67
C THR A 13 8.69 -4.48 9.46
N GLY A 14 9.06 -5.15 8.37
CA GLY A 14 8.28 -5.21 7.14
C GLY A 14 8.28 -3.91 6.32
N SER A 15 9.14 -2.92 6.61
CA SER A 15 9.25 -1.68 5.85
C SER A 15 10.58 -0.95 6.06
N PHE A 16 10.88 -0.01 5.16
CA PHE A 16 12.08 0.84 5.21
C PHE A 16 12.21 1.73 6.46
N LYS A 17 11.10 1.97 7.16
CA LYS A 17 11.02 2.97 8.26
C LYS A 17 12.03 2.75 9.38
N VAL A 18 12.46 1.52 9.61
CA VAL A 18 13.47 1.20 10.62
C VAL A 18 14.80 1.90 10.35
N ARG A 19 15.18 2.15 9.10
CA ARG A 19 16.47 2.75 8.73
C ARG A 19 16.62 4.16 9.30
N GLY A 20 15.69 5.07 8.96
CA GLY A 20 15.70 6.43 9.47
C GLY A 20 15.45 6.50 10.97
N ALA A 21 14.52 5.69 11.50
CA ALA A 21 14.27 5.64 12.93
C ALA A 21 15.53 5.20 13.71
N TYR A 22 16.22 4.17 13.24
CA TYR A 22 17.43 3.69 13.87
C TYR A 22 18.56 4.74 13.83
N TYR A 23 18.80 5.35 12.65
CA TYR A 23 19.83 6.36 12.51
C TYR A 23 19.60 7.56 13.43
N LYS A 24 18.37 8.06 13.51
CA LYS A 24 18.04 9.16 14.41
C LYS A 24 18.20 8.79 15.87
N ILE A 25 17.67 7.64 16.29
CA ILE A 25 17.73 7.20 17.70
C ILE A 25 19.17 6.93 18.13
N GLN A 26 20.00 6.37 17.25
CA GLN A 26 21.42 6.14 17.54
C GLN A 26 22.18 7.46 17.80
N ASN A 27 21.83 8.52 17.07
CA ASN A 27 22.48 9.83 17.17
C ASN A 27 21.95 10.72 18.30
N LEU A 28 20.93 10.29 19.05
CA LEU A 28 20.48 11.03 20.22
C LEU A 28 21.61 11.16 21.28
N SER A 29 21.66 12.31 21.94
CA SER A 29 22.54 12.50 23.09
C SER A 29 22.21 11.54 24.22
N GLU A 30 23.18 11.28 25.11
CA GLU A 30 22.96 10.40 26.27
C GLU A 30 21.85 10.91 27.20
N ASP A 31 21.61 12.21 27.24
CA ASP A 31 20.52 12.78 28.04
C ASP A 31 19.16 12.56 27.37
N GLU A 32 19.05 12.73 26.05
CA GLU A 32 17.83 12.40 25.30
C GLU A 32 17.49 10.91 25.41
N LYS A 33 18.48 10.02 25.32
CA LYS A 33 18.29 8.57 25.49
C LYS A 33 17.72 8.20 26.84
N LYS A 34 18.10 8.90 27.92
CA LYS A 34 17.58 8.65 29.28
C LYS A 34 16.09 8.94 29.41
N PHE A 35 15.61 10.03 28.76
CA PHE A 35 14.20 10.39 28.77
C PHE A 35 13.36 9.54 27.82
N GLY A 36 14.03 8.84 26.90
CA GLY A 36 13.37 7.98 25.91
C GLY A 36 12.84 8.74 24.72
N VAL A 37 12.10 8.01 23.88
CA VAL A 37 11.55 8.54 22.64
C VAL A 37 10.04 8.32 22.57
N ILE A 38 9.39 9.20 21.79
CA ILE A 38 7.95 9.12 21.55
C ILE A 38 7.64 9.40 20.08
N ALA A 39 6.66 8.69 19.52
CA ALA A 39 6.16 8.95 18.17
C ALA A 39 4.64 8.75 18.10
N ALA A 40 3.99 9.46 17.19
CA ALA A 40 2.60 9.23 16.82
C ALA A 40 2.56 8.48 15.49
N SER A 41 2.06 7.26 15.47
CA SER A 41 1.85 6.48 14.24
C SER A 41 1.15 5.16 14.56
N ALA A 42 0.24 4.74 13.70
CA ALA A 42 -0.38 3.40 13.77
C ALA A 42 0.15 2.44 12.70
N GLY A 43 1.26 2.77 12.02
CA GLY A 43 1.77 2.00 10.87
C GLY A 43 3.26 1.67 10.96
N ASN A 44 3.91 1.73 9.81
CA ASN A 44 5.32 1.37 9.64
C ASN A 44 6.29 2.17 10.51
N HIS A 45 6.01 3.47 10.71
CA HIS A 45 6.86 4.32 11.52
C HIS A 45 6.85 3.90 13.01
N ALA A 46 5.68 3.56 13.55
CA ALA A 46 5.54 3.04 14.91
C ALA A 46 6.43 1.82 15.17
N GLN A 47 6.37 0.84 14.28
CA GLN A 47 7.18 -0.38 14.37
C GLN A 47 8.67 -0.09 14.18
N GLY A 48 9.01 0.82 13.26
CA GLY A 48 10.40 1.24 13.03
C GLY A 48 11.02 1.88 14.27
N VAL A 49 10.30 2.83 14.91
CA VAL A 49 10.75 3.48 16.14
C VAL A 49 10.83 2.48 17.30
N ALA A 50 9.81 1.62 17.46
CA ALA A 50 9.79 0.63 18.53
C ALA A 50 10.98 -0.34 18.43
N LEU A 51 11.25 -0.90 17.24
CA LEU A 51 12.40 -1.78 17.05
C LEU A 51 13.73 -1.05 17.26
N ALA A 52 13.89 0.15 16.69
CA ALA A 52 15.12 0.92 16.82
C ALA A 52 15.43 1.25 18.28
N SER A 53 14.42 1.66 19.04
CA SER A 53 14.55 1.94 20.47
C SER A 53 14.91 0.69 21.28
N SER A 54 14.30 -0.45 20.95
CA SER A 54 14.59 -1.73 21.60
C SER A 54 16.03 -2.17 21.38
N LEU A 55 16.58 -1.94 20.17
CA LEU A 55 17.97 -2.28 19.85
C LEU A 55 18.98 -1.43 20.63
N GLU A 56 18.64 -0.18 20.93
CA GLU A 56 19.45 0.75 21.71
C GLU A 56 19.13 0.75 23.21
N ASN A 57 18.18 -0.10 23.66
CA ASN A 57 17.69 -0.17 25.04
C ASN A 57 17.12 1.17 25.56
N ILE A 58 16.45 1.93 24.71
CA ILE A 58 15.86 3.23 25.01
C ILE A 58 14.36 3.08 25.26
N PRO A 59 13.80 3.70 26.31
CA PRO A 59 12.36 3.72 26.54
C PRO A 59 11.61 4.30 25.34
N CYS A 60 10.58 3.62 24.87
CA CYS A 60 9.81 4.02 23.71
C CYS A 60 8.31 4.06 24.01
N THR A 61 7.68 5.19 23.71
CA THR A 61 6.23 5.34 23.76
C THR A 61 5.69 5.62 22.35
N ILE A 62 4.66 4.90 21.95
CA ILE A 62 3.96 5.12 20.67
C ILE A 62 2.51 5.48 20.94
N VAL A 63 2.08 6.62 20.43
CA VAL A 63 0.68 7.06 20.51
C VAL A 63 -0.02 6.69 19.21
N MET A 64 -1.12 5.96 19.31
CA MET A 64 -1.93 5.52 18.17
C MET A 64 -3.38 5.97 18.34
N PRO A 65 -4.12 6.23 17.25
CA PRO A 65 -5.56 6.44 17.32
C PRO A 65 -6.29 5.27 17.98
N LYS A 66 -7.38 5.52 18.69
CA LYS A 66 -8.20 4.50 19.38
C LYS A 66 -8.72 3.40 18.48
N ASN A 67 -8.89 3.69 17.19
CA ASN A 67 -9.32 2.76 16.15
C ASN A 67 -8.18 2.05 15.42
N ALA A 68 -6.95 2.14 15.90
CA ALA A 68 -5.81 1.43 15.31
C ALA A 68 -6.05 -0.09 15.28
N SER A 69 -5.65 -0.74 14.20
CA SER A 69 -5.80 -2.20 14.04
C SER A 69 -5.13 -2.96 15.17
N PRO A 70 -5.81 -3.91 15.83
CA PRO A 70 -5.24 -4.72 16.90
C PRO A 70 -3.92 -5.41 16.50
N ALA A 71 -3.80 -5.84 15.24
CA ALA A 71 -2.58 -6.45 14.74
C ALA A 71 -1.40 -5.47 14.73
N LYS A 72 -1.61 -4.21 14.31
CA LYS A 72 -0.58 -3.16 14.32
C LYS A 72 -0.17 -2.78 15.75
N VAL A 73 -1.13 -2.70 16.67
CA VAL A 73 -0.87 -2.48 18.10
C VAL A 73 -0.03 -3.61 18.69
N ALA A 74 -0.43 -4.86 18.45
CA ALA A 74 0.30 -6.03 18.94
C ALA A 74 1.72 -6.12 18.38
N ALA A 75 1.91 -5.86 17.07
CA ALA A 75 3.22 -5.83 16.43
C ALA A 75 4.14 -4.78 17.08
N THR A 76 3.64 -3.57 17.32
CA THR A 76 4.41 -2.48 17.93
C THR A 76 4.81 -2.80 19.38
N ARG A 77 3.87 -3.34 20.17
CA ARG A 77 4.16 -3.84 21.54
C ARG A 77 5.16 -4.99 21.53
N GLY A 78 5.09 -5.86 20.52
CA GLY A 78 6.03 -6.97 20.34
C GLY A 78 7.49 -6.53 20.13
N TYR A 79 7.71 -5.29 19.69
CA TYR A 79 9.03 -4.66 19.62
C TYR A 79 9.43 -3.92 20.91
N GLY A 80 8.64 -4.01 21.98
CA GLY A 80 8.99 -3.46 23.30
C GLY A 80 8.48 -2.06 23.58
N ALA A 81 7.71 -1.43 22.69
CA ALA A 81 7.17 -0.10 22.94
C ALA A 81 5.96 -0.12 23.88
N ASN A 82 5.85 0.92 24.72
CA ASN A 82 4.62 1.28 25.42
C ASN A 82 3.65 1.92 24.40
N VAL A 83 2.47 1.33 24.20
CA VAL A 83 1.47 1.82 23.24
C VAL A 83 0.30 2.45 23.98
N ILE A 84 0.09 3.73 23.74
CA ILE A 84 -1.03 4.55 24.22
C ILE A 84 -2.04 4.70 23.09
N LEU A 85 -3.29 4.32 23.32
CA LEU A 85 -4.39 4.50 22.38
C LEU A 85 -5.14 5.78 22.73
N GLU A 86 -4.91 6.87 21.98
CA GLU A 86 -5.51 8.18 22.23
C GLU A 86 -5.71 8.95 20.92
N GLY A 87 -6.84 9.70 20.86
CA GLY A 87 -7.28 10.41 19.65
C GLY A 87 -8.08 9.54 18.69
N LEU A 88 -8.76 10.18 17.72
CA LEU A 88 -9.56 9.53 16.68
C LEU A 88 -8.81 9.47 15.34
N ASN A 89 -7.77 10.30 15.18
CA ASN A 89 -6.98 10.44 13.96
C ASN A 89 -5.50 10.69 14.31
N TYR A 90 -4.68 10.84 13.27
CA TYR A 90 -3.24 11.09 13.42
C TYR A 90 -2.97 12.41 14.17
N ASP A 91 -3.66 13.49 13.83
CA ASP A 91 -3.37 14.83 14.39
C ASP A 91 -3.63 14.86 15.90
N GLU A 92 -4.72 14.25 16.34
CA GLU A 92 -5.04 14.13 17.78
C GLU A 92 -4.03 13.25 18.52
N SER A 93 -3.63 12.13 17.91
CA SER A 93 -2.58 11.26 18.50
C SER A 93 -1.24 11.98 18.57
N PHE A 94 -0.91 12.79 17.54
CA PHE A 94 0.31 13.58 17.54
C PHE A 94 0.29 14.69 18.61
N ALA A 95 -0.84 15.38 18.76
CA ALA A 95 -1.01 16.36 19.84
C ALA A 95 -0.79 15.73 21.22
N LYS A 96 -1.32 14.51 21.44
CA LYS A 96 -1.08 13.77 22.69
C LYS A 96 0.38 13.35 22.85
N ALA A 97 1.05 12.96 21.78
CA ALA A 97 2.48 12.66 21.83
C ALA A 97 3.32 13.90 22.20
N GLN A 98 2.94 15.08 21.69
CA GLN A 98 3.59 16.35 22.06
C GLN A 98 3.37 16.73 23.54
N GLU A 99 2.15 16.49 24.07
CA GLU A 99 1.85 16.69 25.49
C GLU A 99 2.75 15.82 26.37
N ILE A 100 2.78 14.51 26.10
CA ILE A 100 3.62 13.54 26.84
C ILE A 100 5.10 13.90 26.73
N SER A 101 5.57 14.28 25.54
CA SER A 101 6.97 14.72 25.33
C SER A 101 7.33 15.90 26.23
N LYS A 102 6.45 16.91 26.35
CA LYS A 102 6.67 18.08 27.23
C LYS A 102 6.71 17.70 28.70
N GLU A 103 5.89 16.73 29.15
CA GLU A 103 5.82 16.28 30.52
C GLU A 103 7.00 15.40 30.91
N THR A 104 7.45 14.53 30.00
CA THR A 104 8.45 13.49 30.30
C THR A 104 9.86 13.84 29.85
N GLY A 105 10.01 14.81 28.93
CA GLY A 105 11.27 15.10 28.24
C GLY A 105 11.59 14.14 27.10
N ALA A 106 10.72 13.17 26.77
CA ALA A 106 10.93 12.21 25.69
C ALA A 106 11.07 12.91 24.33
N THR A 107 12.06 12.52 23.54
CA THR A 107 12.32 13.08 22.21
C THR A 107 11.31 12.58 21.20
N ILE A 108 10.64 13.50 20.48
CA ILE A 108 9.74 13.14 19.39
C ILE A 108 10.56 12.65 18.20
N ILE A 109 10.20 11.48 17.66
CA ILE A 109 10.79 10.92 16.45
C ILE A 109 9.84 11.16 15.27
N PRO A 110 10.14 12.12 14.37
CA PRO A 110 9.30 12.45 13.22
C PRO A 110 9.24 11.32 12.20
N ALA A 111 8.15 11.25 11.44
CA ALA A 111 7.95 10.17 10.46
C ALA A 111 8.74 10.38 9.16
N PHE A 112 9.10 11.63 8.80
CA PHE A 112 9.74 11.95 7.51
C PHE A 112 10.49 13.29 7.47
N ASP A 113 10.00 14.36 8.11
CA ASP A 113 10.53 15.72 7.97
C ASP A 113 11.60 16.03 9.04
N ASP A 114 12.75 15.39 8.90
CA ASP A 114 13.87 15.49 9.82
C ASP A 114 15.15 15.03 9.10
N GLU A 115 16.25 15.78 9.24
CA GLU A 115 17.49 15.53 8.52
C GLU A 115 18.09 14.15 8.80
N GLU A 116 18.03 13.68 10.05
CA GLU A 116 18.58 12.37 10.41
C GLU A 116 17.69 11.23 9.92
N ILE A 117 16.35 11.39 9.97
CA ILE A 117 15.41 10.44 9.36
C ILE A 117 15.69 10.34 7.86
N ILE A 118 15.79 11.48 7.16
CA ILE A 118 16.07 11.53 5.72
C ILE A 118 17.42 10.87 5.41
N SER A 119 18.46 11.16 6.19
CA SER A 119 19.81 10.59 6.02
C SER A 119 19.79 9.07 6.17
N GLY A 120 19.11 8.54 7.19
CA GLY A 120 18.95 7.10 7.37
C GLY A 120 18.23 6.41 6.22
N GLN A 121 17.23 7.06 5.61
CA GLN A 121 16.56 6.54 4.41
C GLN A 121 17.46 6.61 3.17
N GLY A 122 18.38 7.55 3.12
CA GLY A 122 19.34 7.71 2.01
C GLY A 122 20.23 6.50 1.76
N VAL A 123 20.47 5.68 2.79
CA VAL A 123 21.22 4.41 2.67
C VAL A 123 20.62 3.51 1.57
N ILE A 124 19.31 3.58 1.33
CA ILE A 124 18.65 2.84 0.23
C ILE A 124 19.25 3.23 -1.12
N GLY A 125 19.48 4.52 -1.36
CA GLY A 125 20.10 4.99 -2.60
C GLY A 125 21.55 4.52 -2.74
N LEU A 126 22.31 4.51 -1.65
CA LEU A 126 23.69 4.00 -1.66
C LEU A 126 23.73 2.50 -2.00
N GLU A 127 22.90 1.70 -1.33
CA GLU A 127 22.81 0.27 -1.58
C GLU A 127 22.35 -0.04 -3.02
N ILE A 128 21.45 0.76 -3.60
CA ILE A 128 21.03 0.61 -5.01
C ILE A 128 22.21 0.80 -5.95
N LEU A 129 23.04 1.84 -5.74
CA LEU A 129 24.20 2.10 -6.59
C LEU A 129 25.33 1.08 -6.39
N GLU A 130 25.45 0.51 -5.19
CA GLU A 130 26.41 -0.56 -4.91
C GLU A 130 25.99 -1.86 -5.64
N ASP A 131 24.71 -2.24 -5.54
CA ASP A 131 24.17 -3.45 -6.15
C ASP A 131 24.03 -3.35 -7.68
N LEU A 132 23.71 -2.14 -8.20
CA LEU A 132 23.45 -1.87 -9.61
C LEU A 132 24.06 -0.52 -10.03
N PRO A 133 25.40 -0.44 -10.24
CA PRO A 133 26.08 0.82 -10.55
C PRO A 133 25.66 1.50 -11.86
N ASP A 134 25.09 0.72 -12.79
CA ASP A 134 24.65 1.17 -14.12
C ASP A 134 23.12 1.29 -14.22
N VAL A 135 22.44 1.58 -13.10
CA VAL A 135 21.00 1.87 -13.08
C VAL A 135 20.70 3.16 -13.86
N ASP A 136 19.62 3.14 -14.66
CA ASP A 136 19.18 4.32 -15.41
C ASP A 136 18.09 5.11 -14.70
N GLU A 137 17.13 4.41 -14.08
CA GLU A 137 15.93 5.02 -13.48
C GLU A 137 15.58 4.34 -12.16
N ILE A 138 15.15 5.14 -11.17
CA ILE A 138 14.69 4.65 -9.87
C ILE A 138 13.32 5.24 -9.57
N TYR A 139 12.36 4.39 -9.21
CA TYR A 139 11.01 4.78 -8.81
C TYR A 139 10.82 4.63 -7.31
N VAL A 140 10.46 5.72 -6.62
CA VAL A 140 10.40 5.81 -5.16
C VAL A 140 9.02 6.28 -4.72
N PRO A 141 8.33 5.60 -3.79
CA PRO A 141 7.08 6.08 -3.21
C PRO A 141 7.25 7.39 -2.46
N ILE A 142 6.30 8.31 -2.60
CA ILE A 142 6.24 9.57 -1.84
C ILE A 142 4.96 9.62 -1.00
N GLY A 143 5.11 9.67 0.33
CA GLY A 143 4.13 10.21 1.25
C GLY A 143 4.54 11.62 1.67
N GLY A 144 5.07 11.78 2.89
CA GLY A 144 5.65 13.06 3.36
C GLY A 144 7.02 13.40 2.78
N GLY A 145 7.64 12.49 2.03
CA GLY A 145 8.86 12.75 1.25
C GLY A 145 10.17 12.19 1.83
N GLY A 146 10.23 11.72 3.09
CA GLY A 146 11.49 11.34 3.73
C GLY A 146 12.29 10.25 3.01
N LEU A 147 11.62 9.19 2.54
CA LEU A 147 12.25 8.13 1.74
C LEU A 147 12.81 8.68 0.42
N ALA A 148 11.99 9.44 -0.29
CA ALA A 148 12.32 9.97 -1.60
C ALA A 148 13.44 11.02 -1.52
N ALA A 149 13.38 11.91 -0.53
CA ALA A 149 14.41 12.93 -0.28
C ALA A 149 15.76 12.27 0.04
N GLY A 150 15.81 11.32 0.97
CA GLY A 150 17.04 10.62 1.29
C GLY A 150 17.62 9.85 0.09
N THR A 151 16.76 9.12 -0.61
CA THR A 151 17.19 8.35 -1.79
C THR A 151 17.74 9.26 -2.89
N VAL A 152 17.04 10.37 -3.23
CA VAL A 152 17.49 11.25 -4.31
C VAL A 152 18.80 11.96 -3.96
N VAL A 153 19.01 12.41 -2.73
CA VAL A 153 20.28 12.98 -2.28
C VAL A 153 21.41 11.98 -2.50
N ALA A 154 21.27 10.77 -1.94
CA ALA A 154 22.30 9.74 -2.04
C ALA A 154 22.65 9.37 -3.50
N ILE A 155 21.64 9.28 -4.36
CA ILE A 155 21.83 8.97 -5.78
C ILE A 155 22.51 10.13 -6.50
N LYS A 156 22.00 11.36 -6.39
CA LYS A 156 22.50 12.52 -7.14
C LYS A 156 23.92 12.92 -6.75
N GLU A 157 24.30 12.75 -5.49
CA GLU A 157 25.67 12.97 -5.01
C GLU A 157 26.68 11.99 -5.61
N LYS A 158 26.29 10.76 -5.88
CA LYS A 158 27.15 9.71 -6.44
C LYS A 158 27.09 9.62 -7.96
N ASN A 159 25.89 9.71 -8.53
CA ASN A 159 25.65 9.62 -9.96
C ASN A 159 24.47 10.52 -10.39
N PRO A 160 24.73 11.78 -10.76
CA PRO A 160 23.69 12.73 -11.13
C PRO A 160 22.91 12.37 -12.41
N ASN A 161 23.43 11.43 -13.23
CA ASN A 161 22.78 11.00 -14.47
C ASN A 161 21.63 10.02 -14.25
N VAL A 162 21.57 9.33 -13.11
CA VAL A 162 20.48 8.43 -12.76
C VAL A 162 19.21 9.23 -12.52
N LYS A 163 18.12 8.87 -13.21
CA LYS A 163 16.83 9.52 -13.01
C LYS A 163 16.11 8.94 -11.78
N VAL A 164 15.70 9.83 -10.88
CA VAL A 164 14.90 9.47 -9.71
C VAL A 164 13.50 10.05 -9.84
N ILE A 165 12.51 9.18 -9.91
CA ILE A 165 11.10 9.52 -10.11
C ILE A 165 10.31 9.20 -8.83
N GLY A 166 9.70 10.23 -8.26
CA GLY A 166 8.79 10.07 -7.13
C GLY A 166 7.38 9.70 -7.58
N VAL A 167 6.71 8.81 -6.85
CA VAL A 167 5.36 8.37 -7.20
C VAL A 167 4.40 8.56 -6.03
N GLN A 168 3.31 9.28 -6.27
CA GLN A 168 2.23 9.51 -5.31
C GLN A 168 0.89 8.92 -5.77
N SER A 169 -0.06 8.80 -4.83
CA SER A 169 -1.46 8.49 -5.15
C SER A 169 -2.16 9.72 -5.75
N THR A 170 -3.04 9.48 -6.74
CA THR A 170 -3.95 10.53 -7.26
C THR A 170 -4.82 11.14 -6.17
N GLU A 171 -5.12 10.39 -5.11
CA GLU A 171 -5.96 10.85 -4.00
C GLU A 171 -5.21 11.76 -3.00
N PHE A 172 -3.87 11.69 -2.97
CA PHE A 172 -3.02 12.51 -2.09
C PHE A 172 -1.81 13.06 -2.87
N PRO A 173 -2.03 13.96 -3.85
CA PRO A 173 -0.98 14.46 -4.73
C PRO A 173 -0.20 15.65 -4.14
N SER A 174 -0.10 15.76 -2.82
CA SER A 174 0.41 16.95 -2.13
C SER A 174 1.84 17.34 -2.55
N MET A 175 2.76 16.39 -2.70
CA MET A 175 4.12 16.66 -3.18
C MET A 175 4.15 16.96 -4.68
N TYR A 176 3.36 16.24 -5.49
CA TYR A 176 3.22 16.49 -6.91
C TYR A 176 2.73 17.91 -7.20
N ASP A 177 1.68 18.35 -6.51
CA ASP A 177 1.16 19.70 -6.64
C ASP A 177 2.15 20.76 -6.13
N SER A 178 2.85 20.43 -5.03
CA SER A 178 3.88 21.33 -4.45
C SER A 178 5.03 21.57 -5.42
N VAL A 179 5.56 20.53 -6.03
CA VAL A 179 6.64 20.63 -7.02
C VAL A 179 6.18 21.40 -8.27
N LYS A 180 4.97 21.11 -8.76
CA LYS A 180 4.40 21.86 -9.90
C LYS A 180 4.22 23.34 -9.63
N ASN A 181 3.81 23.68 -8.39
CA ASN A 181 3.55 25.06 -8.00
C ASN A 181 4.81 25.80 -7.49
N GLY A 182 5.93 25.09 -7.31
CA GLY A 182 7.18 25.63 -6.73
C GLY A 182 7.06 26.05 -5.27
N LYS A 183 6.02 25.63 -4.56
CA LYS A 183 5.75 25.93 -3.13
C LYS A 183 4.92 24.81 -2.50
N ILE A 184 5.06 24.63 -1.20
CA ILE A 184 4.27 23.65 -0.46
C ILE A 184 2.78 23.92 -0.65
N SER A 185 2.05 22.91 -1.09
CA SER A 185 0.62 22.91 -1.30
C SER A 185 0.00 21.76 -0.49
N SER A 186 -1.09 22.03 0.20
CA SER A 186 -1.90 21.00 0.84
C SER A 186 -2.91 20.43 -0.15
N CYS A 187 -3.29 19.16 0.03
CA CYS A 187 -4.45 18.57 -0.64
C CYS A 187 -5.54 18.21 0.39
N GLU A 188 -6.79 18.21 -0.04
CA GLU A 188 -7.89 17.76 0.83
C GLU A 188 -7.77 16.27 1.15
N GLY A 189 -7.26 15.50 0.21
CA GLY A 189 -7.17 14.05 0.27
C GLY A 189 -8.51 13.38 -0.03
N GLY A 190 -8.46 12.16 -0.51
CA GLY A 190 -9.60 11.32 -0.82
C GLY A 190 -9.56 10.00 -0.06
N ARG A 191 -10.15 8.97 -0.65
CA ARG A 191 -10.02 7.59 -0.17
C ARG A 191 -9.00 6.86 -1.03
N THR A 192 -7.99 6.30 -0.40
CA THR A 192 -6.99 5.45 -1.07
C THR A 192 -6.71 4.20 -0.25
N ILE A 193 -6.37 3.11 -0.93
CA ILE A 193 -5.85 1.90 -0.30
C ILE A 193 -4.40 2.08 0.18
N ALA A 194 -3.70 3.10 -0.33
CA ALA A 194 -2.29 3.39 -0.04
C ALA A 194 -2.14 4.29 1.21
N ASP A 195 -2.64 3.83 2.35
CA ASP A 195 -2.66 4.56 3.63
C ASP A 195 -1.26 5.02 4.09
N GLY A 196 -0.22 4.23 3.83
CA GLY A 196 1.17 4.56 4.18
C GLY A 196 1.74 5.81 3.51
N ILE A 197 1.08 6.34 2.47
CA ILE A 197 1.47 7.55 1.74
C ILE A 197 0.37 8.61 1.67
N SER A 198 -0.71 8.48 2.44
CA SER A 198 -1.83 9.41 2.47
C SER A 198 -1.50 10.68 3.29
N VAL A 199 -0.56 11.48 2.79
CA VAL A 199 -0.06 12.69 3.46
C VAL A 199 -0.61 13.93 2.78
N LYS A 200 -1.34 14.75 3.56
CA LYS A 200 -2.00 15.97 3.05
C LYS A 200 -1.06 17.13 2.80
N VAL A 201 0.03 17.21 3.55
CA VAL A 201 1.00 18.32 3.46
C VAL A 201 2.41 17.71 3.46
N PRO A 202 3.25 18.00 2.46
CA PRO A 202 4.65 17.57 2.46
C PRO A 202 5.43 18.15 3.63
N GLY A 203 6.57 17.54 3.99
CA GLY A 203 7.52 18.17 4.90
C GLY A 203 8.21 19.36 4.27
N ASN A 204 8.69 20.29 5.08
CA ASN A 204 9.43 21.46 4.59
C ASN A 204 10.79 21.04 4.01
N ILE A 205 11.57 20.30 4.78
CA ILE A 205 12.90 19.82 4.39
C ILE A 205 12.79 18.88 3.19
N THR A 206 11.84 17.95 3.25
CA THR A 206 11.64 16.98 2.17
C THR A 206 11.19 17.62 0.86
N PHE A 207 10.32 18.65 0.92
CA PHE A 207 9.91 19.41 -0.26
C PHE A 207 11.10 20.16 -0.90
N GLU A 208 11.90 20.87 -0.13
CA GLU A 208 13.06 21.60 -0.65
C GLU A 208 14.03 20.68 -1.39
N ILE A 209 14.33 19.50 -0.82
CA ILE A 209 15.19 18.50 -1.41
C ILE A 209 14.59 17.94 -2.70
N ILE A 210 13.34 17.50 -2.65
CA ILE A 210 12.62 16.87 -3.79
C ILE A 210 12.48 17.87 -4.94
N ASN A 211 12.04 19.10 -4.65
CA ASN A 211 11.85 20.13 -5.66
C ASN A 211 13.16 20.49 -6.38
N LYS A 212 14.30 20.37 -5.69
CA LYS A 212 15.62 20.71 -6.24
C LYS A 212 16.28 19.55 -6.99
N LEU A 213 16.12 18.31 -6.52
CA LEU A 213 16.98 17.20 -6.95
C LEU A 213 16.22 16.10 -7.74
N MET A 214 14.91 15.97 -7.55
CA MET A 214 14.14 14.91 -8.19
C MET A 214 13.88 15.24 -9.66
N ASP A 215 14.01 14.25 -10.54
CA ASP A 215 13.81 14.46 -11.98
C ASP A 215 12.34 14.59 -12.36
N ASP A 216 11.44 13.91 -11.65
CA ASP A 216 10.00 14.00 -11.86
C ASP A 216 9.24 13.52 -10.62
N VAL A 217 8.01 14.02 -10.43
CA VAL A 217 7.03 13.50 -9.47
C VAL A 217 5.77 13.20 -10.24
N VAL A 218 5.26 11.98 -10.12
CA VAL A 218 4.13 11.46 -10.90
C VAL A 218 3.07 10.85 -9.98
N ILE A 219 1.88 10.65 -10.52
CA ILE A 219 0.74 10.10 -9.78
C ILE A 219 0.18 8.86 -10.44
N VAL A 220 -0.42 7.98 -9.63
CA VAL A 220 -1.09 6.74 -10.07
C VAL A 220 -2.31 6.46 -9.20
N ASP A 221 -3.33 5.84 -9.80
CA ASP A 221 -4.59 5.53 -9.12
C ASP A 221 -4.59 4.17 -8.41
N ASP A 222 -5.55 3.96 -7.52
CA ASP A 222 -5.71 2.74 -6.74
C ASP A 222 -6.01 1.51 -7.59
N LYS A 223 -6.58 1.69 -8.79
CA LYS A 223 -6.87 0.59 -9.72
C LYS A 223 -5.58 -0.05 -10.24
N GLU A 224 -4.61 0.79 -10.64
CA GLU A 224 -3.31 0.31 -11.10
C GLU A 224 -2.48 -0.27 -9.93
N ILE A 225 -2.60 0.31 -8.72
CA ILE A 225 -1.98 -0.25 -7.51
C ILE A 225 -2.55 -1.64 -7.22
N THR A 226 -3.87 -1.81 -7.22
CA THR A 226 -4.55 -3.09 -6.98
C THR A 226 -4.10 -4.18 -7.96
N LYS A 227 -4.07 -3.87 -9.26
CA LYS A 227 -3.59 -4.80 -10.30
C LYS A 227 -2.13 -5.20 -10.07
N THR A 228 -1.30 -4.23 -9.69
CA THR A 228 0.13 -4.47 -9.46
C THR A 228 0.37 -5.34 -8.25
N MET A 229 -0.36 -5.12 -7.16
CA MET A 229 -0.28 -5.97 -5.97
C MET A 229 -0.69 -7.41 -6.28
N PHE A 230 -1.78 -7.60 -7.03
CA PHE A 230 -2.20 -8.93 -7.48
C PHE A 230 -1.12 -9.60 -8.33
N LEU A 231 -0.51 -8.87 -9.27
CA LEU A 231 0.59 -9.38 -10.11
C LEU A 231 1.82 -9.77 -9.29
N LEU A 232 2.22 -8.96 -8.31
CA LEU A 232 3.33 -9.24 -7.40
C LEU A 232 3.07 -10.52 -6.59
N MET A 233 1.86 -10.71 -6.07
CA MET A 233 1.47 -11.94 -5.37
C MET A 233 1.48 -13.15 -6.30
N GLU A 234 0.84 -13.04 -7.46
CA GLU A 234 0.66 -14.18 -8.37
C GLU A 234 1.98 -14.62 -9.00
N ARG A 235 2.82 -13.67 -9.45
CA ARG A 235 4.04 -13.97 -10.22
C ARG A 235 5.29 -14.08 -9.36
N MET A 236 5.44 -13.16 -8.40
CA MET A 236 6.66 -13.05 -7.59
C MET A 236 6.51 -13.69 -6.20
N LYS A 237 5.29 -14.00 -5.77
CA LYS A 237 4.96 -14.46 -4.41
C LYS A 237 5.33 -13.42 -3.33
N PHE A 238 5.28 -12.14 -3.70
CA PHE A 238 5.55 -11.04 -2.81
C PHE A 238 4.24 -10.46 -2.27
N VAL A 239 4.17 -10.30 -0.96
CA VAL A 239 3.12 -9.57 -0.27
C VAL A 239 3.65 -8.16 0.02
N ILE A 240 3.13 -7.19 -0.73
CA ILE A 240 3.56 -5.79 -0.66
C ILE A 240 2.33 -4.95 -0.29
N GLU A 241 2.51 -3.96 0.58
CA GLU A 241 1.45 -2.99 0.88
C GLU A 241 1.21 -2.03 -0.31
N PRO A 242 0.03 -1.42 -0.44
CA PRO A 242 -0.29 -0.52 -1.55
C PRO A 242 0.74 0.59 -1.74
N ALA A 243 1.15 1.23 -0.64
CA ALA A 243 2.18 2.28 -0.66
C ALA A 243 3.54 1.77 -1.19
N GLY A 244 3.89 0.52 -0.92
CA GLY A 244 5.12 -0.11 -1.42
C GLY A 244 5.04 -0.51 -2.89
N ALA A 245 3.85 -0.79 -3.41
CA ALA A 245 3.64 -1.23 -4.79
C ALA A 245 3.50 -0.07 -5.80
N ILE A 246 3.32 1.17 -5.33
CA ILE A 246 2.93 2.31 -6.15
C ILE A 246 3.93 2.65 -7.25
N GLY A 247 5.24 2.53 -7.00
CA GLY A 247 6.29 2.75 -7.98
C GLY A 247 6.21 1.79 -9.16
N LEU A 248 5.95 0.51 -8.88
CA LEU A 248 5.76 -0.50 -9.92
C LEU A 248 4.42 -0.29 -10.65
N ALA A 249 3.37 0.13 -9.96
CA ALA A 249 2.07 0.42 -10.57
C ALA A 249 2.20 1.50 -11.65
N TYR A 250 2.91 2.59 -11.34
CA TYR A 250 3.19 3.63 -12.34
C TYR A 250 4.03 3.09 -13.50
N LEU A 251 5.09 2.34 -13.20
CA LEU A 251 5.99 1.78 -14.22
C LEU A 251 5.25 0.84 -15.20
N LEU A 252 4.33 0.01 -14.70
CA LEU A 252 3.53 -0.91 -15.52
C LEU A 252 2.47 -0.20 -16.36
N SER A 253 1.96 0.96 -15.92
CA SER A 253 1.00 1.77 -16.67
C SER A 253 1.62 2.48 -17.88
N LYS A 254 2.97 2.54 -17.98
CA LYS A 254 3.71 3.21 -19.05
C LYS A 254 4.26 2.24 -20.08
N LYS A 255 4.39 2.73 -21.32
CA LYS A 255 5.05 1.96 -22.38
C LYS A 255 6.50 1.65 -21.98
N PRO A 256 6.97 0.42 -22.22
CA PRO A 256 8.35 0.06 -21.92
C PRO A 256 9.37 0.94 -22.66
N SER A 257 10.43 1.37 -21.96
CA SER A 257 11.61 1.99 -22.58
C SER A 257 12.66 0.90 -22.82
N PRO A 258 12.92 0.48 -24.08
CA PRO A 258 13.87 -0.59 -24.35
C PRO A 258 15.27 -0.29 -23.83
N GLY A 259 15.98 -1.33 -23.37
CA GLY A 259 17.39 -1.25 -22.99
C GLY A 259 17.68 -0.67 -21.60
N LYS A 260 16.71 -0.06 -20.91
CA LYS A 260 16.94 0.56 -19.59
C LYS A 260 16.94 -0.44 -18.44
N LYS A 261 17.82 -0.18 -17.46
CA LYS A 261 17.84 -0.81 -16.14
C LYS A 261 17.09 0.07 -15.15
N VAL A 262 16.04 -0.45 -14.56
CA VAL A 262 15.13 0.28 -13.70
C VAL A 262 15.05 -0.37 -12.33
N VAL A 263 15.19 0.40 -11.28
CA VAL A 263 14.94 -0.06 -9.90
C VAL A 263 13.63 0.51 -9.39
N VAL A 264 12.82 -0.33 -8.76
CA VAL A 264 11.62 0.08 -8.04
C VAL A 264 11.81 -0.22 -6.55
N VAL A 265 11.62 0.79 -5.71
CA VAL A 265 11.67 0.62 -4.26
C VAL A 265 10.34 0.08 -3.77
N LEU A 266 10.32 -1.19 -3.35
CA LEU A 266 9.17 -1.84 -2.70
C LEU A 266 9.24 -1.54 -1.19
N ALA A 267 8.66 -0.41 -0.80
CA ALA A 267 8.94 0.27 0.46
C ALA A 267 8.42 -0.45 1.72
N GLY A 268 7.38 -1.29 1.60
CA GLY A 268 6.81 -2.01 2.74
C GLY A 268 5.84 -3.11 2.34
N GLY A 269 5.55 -4.02 3.28
CA GLY A 269 4.65 -5.17 3.12
C GLY A 269 3.62 -5.33 4.25
N ASN A 270 3.47 -4.35 5.12
CA ASN A 270 2.55 -4.41 6.27
C ASN A 270 1.09 -4.14 5.87
N VAL A 271 0.60 -4.90 4.91
CA VAL A 271 -0.77 -4.83 4.40
C VAL A 271 -1.75 -5.51 5.35
N ASP A 272 -2.95 -4.95 5.47
CA ASP A 272 -4.05 -5.59 6.16
C ASP A 272 -4.55 -6.83 5.39
N MET A 273 -4.75 -7.95 6.10
CA MET A 273 -5.14 -9.22 5.48
C MET A 273 -6.53 -9.18 4.85
N TYR A 274 -7.44 -8.38 5.39
CA TYR A 274 -8.77 -8.20 4.80
C TYR A 274 -8.69 -7.46 3.46
N LEU A 275 -7.90 -6.37 3.42
CA LEU A 275 -7.62 -5.67 2.17
C LEU A 275 -6.95 -6.59 1.14
N LEU A 276 -6.00 -7.42 1.59
CA LEU A 276 -5.32 -8.38 0.72
C LEU A 276 -6.32 -9.37 0.08
N GLY A 277 -7.26 -9.90 0.87
CA GLY A 277 -8.35 -10.74 0.36
C GLY A 277 -9.17 -10.04 -0.73
N GLN A 278 -9.56 -8.79 -0.51
CA GLN A 278 -10.29 -7.99 -1.51
C GLN A 278 -9.47 -7.77 -2.81
N ILE A 279 -8.16 -7.56 -2.69
CA ILE A 279 -7.27 -7.40 -3.86
C ILE A 279 -7.19 -8.71 -4.66
N VAL A 280 -7.12 -9.86 -3.97
CA VAL A 280 -7.12 -11.18 -4.62
C VAL A 280 -8.42 -11.39 -5.39
N ASP A 281 -9.57 -11.16 -4.75
CA ASP A 281 -10.89 -11.33 -5.39
C ASP A 281 -11.05 -10.43 -6.62
N LYS A 282 -10.69 -9.15 -6.49
CA LYS A 282 -10.73 -8.20 -7.62
C LYS A 282 -9.76 -8.57 -8.74
N GLY A 283 -8.57 -9.07 -8.39
CA GLY A 283 -7.60 -9.55 -9.37
C GLY A 283 -8.10 -10.76 -10.15
N LEU A 284 -8.65 -11.75 -9.46
CA LEU A 284 -9.26 -12.94 -10.06
C LEU A 284 -10.44 -12.57 -10.97
N ALA A 285 -11.30 -11.66 -10.51
CA ALA A 285 -12.44 -11.16 -11.29
C ALA A 285 -11.98 -10.45 -12.58
N ALA A 286 -10.99 -9.56 -12.47
CA ALA A 286 -10.43 -8.84 -13.62
C ALA A 286 -9.79 -9.76 -14.67
N MET A 287 -9.28 -10.92 -14.24
CA MET A 287 -8.76 -11.97 -15.13
C MET A 287 -9.83 -12.93 -15.65
N GLY A 288 -11.08 -12.74 -15.27
CA GLY A 288 -12.18 -13.66 -15.59
C GLY A 288 -12.06 -15.03 -14.91
N ARG A 289 -11.28 -15.14 -13.84
CA ARG A 289 -11.11 -16.38 -13.05
C ARG A 289 -12.09 -16.48 -11.90
N LEU A 290 -12.75 -15.40 -11.58
CA LEU A 290 -13.89 -15.34 -10.67
C LEU A 290 -15.05 -14.60 -11.37
N LEU A 291 -16.16 -15.27 -11.54
CA LEU A 291 -17.38 -14.74 -12.17
C LEU A 291 -18.50 -14.76 -11.16
N LYS A 292 -19.09 -13.60 -10.86
CA LYS A 292 -20.26 -13.48 -10.00
C LYS A 292 -21.49 -13.13 -10.82
N ILE A 293 -22.51 -13.99 -10.80
CA ILE A 293 -23.77 -13.79 -11.52
C ILE A 293 -24.96 -13.92 -10.57
N SER A 294 -26.00 -13.14 -10.83
CA SER A 294 -27.32 -13.33 -10.22
C SER A 294 -28.32 -13.74 -11.29
N VAL A 295 -29.04 -14.79 -11.05
CA VAL A 295 -30.02 -15.35 -11.97
C VAL A 295 -31.41 -15.38 -11.33
N LEU A 296 -32.42 -14.91 -12.05
CA LEU A 296 -33.80 -15.00 -11.61
C LEU A 296 -34.46 -16.26 -12.21
N LEU A 297 -34.94 -17.14 -11.36
CA LEU A 297 -35.52 -18.42 -11.73
C LEU A 297 -37.00 -18.55 -11.32
N PRO A 298 -37.84 -19.32 -12.07
CA PRO A 298 -39.10 -19.76 -11.54
C PRO A 298 -38.91 -20.60 -10.27
N ASP A 299 -39.70 -20.33 -9.24
CA ASP A 299 -39.63 -21.10 -7.98
C ASP A 299 -40.37 -22.44 -8.12
N ARG A 300 -39.74 -23.37 -8.82
CA ARG A 300 -40.25 -24.74 -9.05
C ARG A 300 -39.08 -25.75 -9.00
N PRO A 301 -39.38 -27.02 -8.66
CA PRO A 301 -38.41 -28.10 -8.73
C PRO A 301 -37.73 -28.20 -10.10
N GLY A 302 -36.41 -28.34 -10.10
CA GLY A 302 -35.59 -28.50 -11.32
C GLY A 302 -35.13 -27.20 -11.99
N ALA A 303 -35.68 -26.02 -11.67
CA ALA A 303 -35.27 -24.76 -12.31
C ALA A 303 -33.77 -24.43 -12.14
N PHE A 304 -33.20 -24.68 -10.96
CA PHE A 304 -31.78 -24.48 -10.71
C PHE A 304 -30.89 -25.49 -11.45
N LYS A 305 -31.40 -26.70 -11.73
CA LYS A 305 -30.62 -27.72 -12.44
C LYS A 305 -30.18 -27.26 -13.83
N GLU A 306 -31.02 -26.52 -14.55
CA GLU A 306 -30.67 -26.03 -15.90
C GLU A 306 -29.41 -25.15 -15.90
N ILE A 307 -29.20 -24.36 -14.84
CA ILE A 307 -28.03 -23.52 -14.69
C ILE A 307 -26.79 -24.36 -14.32
N VAL A 308 -26.99 -25.32 -13.40
CA VAL A 308 -25.86 -26.20 -12.99
C VAL A 308 -25.37 -27.02 -14.18
N ASP A 309 -26.26 -27.46 -15.06
CA ASP A 309 -25.91 -28.20 -16.27
C ASP A 309 -25.05 -27.34 -17.22
N GLU A 310 -25.37 -26.03 -17.40
CA GLU A 310 -24.58 -25.13 -18.22
C GLU A 310 -23.20 -24.83 -17.60
N ILE A 311 -23.14 -24.63 -16.27
CA ILE A 311 -21.90 -24.44 -15.54
C ILE A 311 -20.99 -25.67 -15.67
N THR A 312 -21.60 -26.87 -15.55
CA THR A 312 -20.88 -28.14 -15.69
C THR A 312 -20.33 -28.33 -17.11
N MET A 313 -21.15 -28.04 -18.15
CA MET A 313 -20.71 -28.12 -19.55
C MET A 313 -19.59 -27.12 -19.86
N ALA A 314 -19.60 -25.95 -19.21
CA ALA A 314 -18.53 -24.99 -19.31
C ALA A 314 -17.30 -25.38 -18.49
N SER A 315 -17.32 -26.47 -17.73
CA SER A 315 -16.26 -26.90 -16.80
C SER A 315 -15.90 -25.84 -15.76
N ALA A 316 -16.83 -24.98 -15.38
CA ALA A 316 -16.64 -24.01 -14.30
C ALA A 316 -16.99 -24.66 -12.95
N ASN A 317 -16.30 -24.20 -11.89
CA ASN A 317 -16.55 -24.67 -10.53
C ASN A 317 -17.47 -23.69 -9.78
N ILE A 318 -18.39 -24.22 -8.96
CA ILE A 318 -19.26 -23.40 -8.11
C ILE A 318 -18.58 -23.23 -6.76
N VAL A 319 -18.19 -21.98 -6.43
CA VAL A 319 -17.56 -21.63 -5.15
C VAL A 319 -18.60 -21.36 -4.07
N GLU A 320 -19.68 -20.66 -4.45
CA GLU A 320 -20.74 -20.27 -3.52
C GLU A 320 -22.07 -20.17 -4.25
N VAL A 321 -23.14 -20.56 -3.55
CA VAL A 321 -24.52 -20.41 -4.00
C VAL A 321 -25.33 -19.73 -2.91
N VAL A 322 -25.98 -18.62 -3.24
CA VAL A 322 -26.97 -17.97 -2.39
C VAL A 322 -28.34 -18.07 -3.07
N HIS A 323 -29.25 -18.82 -2.48
CA HIS A 323 -30.62 -19.02 -3.00
C HIS A 323 -31.59 -18.20 -2.15
N ASP A 324 -32.14 -17.15 -2.74
CA ASP A 324 -33.01 -16.19 -2.07
C ASP A 324 -34.47 -16.24 -2.65
N ARG A 325 -35.45 -16.43 -1.78
CA ARG A 325 -36.87 -16.42 -2.09
C ARG A 325 -37.64 -15.32 -1.37
N LEU A 326 -37.01 -14.68 -0.39
CA LEU A 326 -37.72 -13.87 0.60
C LEU A 326 -37.43 -12.39 0.52
N SER A 327 -36.35 -11.99 -0.19
CA SER A 327 -36.02 -10.57 -0.35
C SER A 327 -37.12 -9.83 -1.09
N SER A 328 -37.34 -8.57 -0.70
CA SER A 328 -38.36 -7.68 -1.29
C SER A 328 -38.17 -7.45 -2.80
N ASN A 329 -37.01 -7.74 -3.35
CA ASN A 329 -36.68 -7.62 -4.77
C ASN A 329 -37.01 -8.85 -5.60
N VAL A 330 -37.51 -9.93 -4.96
CA VAL A 330 -37.88 -11.19 -5.61
C VAL A 330 -39.39 -11.32 -5.64
N ASN A 331 -39.96 -11.38 -6.84
CA ASN A 331 -41.41 -11.53 -7.00
C ASN A 331 -41.90 -12.90 -6.51
N ALA A 332 -43.14 -12.96 -6.01
CA ALA A 332 -43.75 -14.22 -5.65
C ALA A 332 -43.78 -15.20 -6.85
N GLY A 333 -43.41 -16.45 -6.63
CA GLY A 333 -43.25 -17.46 -7.67
C GLY A 333 -41.89 -17.43 -8.40
N SER A 334 -40.95 -16.59 -7.95
CA SER A 334 -39.58 -16.54 -8.43
C SER A 334 -38.59 -16.76 -7.29
N ALA A 335 -37.37 -17.12 -7.65
CA ALA A 335 -36.22 -17.21 -6.74
C ALA A 335 -35.02 -16.54 -7.40
N SER A 336 -34.26 -15.79 -6.63
CA SER A 336 -32.92 -15.25 -7.05
C SER A 336 -31.84 -16.20 -6.61
N VAL A 337 -30.96 -16.58 -7.52
CA VAL A 337 -29.77 -17.40 -7.22
C VAL A 337 -28.56 -16.64 -7.60
N THR A 338 -27.76 -16.25 -6.60
CA THR A 338 -26.43 -15.65 -6.80
C THR A 338 -25.37 -16.74 -6.75
N LEU A 339 -24.52 -16.78 -7.76
CA LEU A 339 -23.46 -17.77 -7.95
C LEU A 339 -22.11 -17.07 -8.02
N ASN A 340 -21.16 -17.53 -7.22
CA ASN A 340 -19.74 -17.27 -7.39
C ASN A 340 -19.13 -18.48 -8.08
N LEU A 341 -18.53 -18.25 -9.26
CA LEU A 341 -18.02 -19.29 -10.14
C LEU A 341 -16.52 -19.10 -10.35
N GLU A 342 -15.76 -20.16 -10.15
CA GLU A 342 -14.35 -20.20 -10.53
C GLU A 342 -14.24 -20.71 -11.97
N THR A 343 -13.44 -20.01 -12.79
CA THR A 343 -13.14 -20.37 -14.17
C THR A 343 -11.64 -20.34 -14.40
N SER A 344 -11.15 -20.94 -15.48
CA SER A 344 -9.74 -20.93 -15.85
C SER A 344 -9.25 -19.57 -16.38
N GLY A 345 -10.19 -18.67 -16.72
CA GLY A 345 -9.88 -17.33 -17.24
C GLY A 345 -11.00 -16.79 -18.13
N LYS A 346 -10.71 -15.65 -18.75
CA LYS A 346 -11.69 -14.85 -19.50
C LYS A 346 -12.40 -15.63 -20.61
N GLU A 347 -11.68 -16.47 -21.35
CA GLU A 347 -12.25 -17.24 -22.46
C GLU A 347 -13.36 -18.20 -21.97
N GLN A 348 -13.11 -18.92 -20.88
CA GLN A 348 -14.11 -19.82 -20.29
C GLN A 348 -15.28 -19.05 -19.69
N ALA A 349 -15.03 -17.92 -19.03
CA ALA A 349 -16.08 -17.06 -18.51
C ALA A 349 -16.98 -16.54 -19.64
N ASP A 350 -16.39 -16.07 -20.74
CA ASP A 350 -17.12 -15.57 -21.92
C ASP A 350 -17.93 -16.70 -22.59
N MET A 351 -17.39 -17.92 -22.66
CA MET A 351 -18.11 -19.09 -23.17
C MET A 351 -19.34 -19.43 -22.30
N LEU A 352 -19.20 -19.44 -20.98
CA LEU A 352 -20.33 -19.67 -20.07
C LEU A 352 -21.39 -18.58 -20.23
N ILE A 353 -21.00 -17.31 -20.26
CA ILE A 353 -21.90 -16.18 -20.49
C ILE A 353 -22.66 -16.33 -21.82
N ALA A 354 -21.98 -16.72 -22.88
CA ALA A 354 -22.60 -16.96 -24.18
C ALA A 354 -23.59 -18.11 -24.16
N SER A 355 -23.29 -19.22 -23.44
CA SER A 355 -24.16 -20.37 -23.27
C SER A 355 -25.45 -20.01 -22.52
N LEU A 356 -25.32 -19.28 -21.40
CA LEU A 356 -26.49 -18.82 -20.63
C LEU A 356 -27.40 -17.92 -21.47
N LYS A 357 -26.84 -17.00 -22.27
CA LYS A 357 -27.58 -16.15 -23.20
C LYS A 357 -28.31 -16.97 -24.27
N LYS A 358 -27.64 -17.97 -24.86
CA LYS A 358 -28.23 -18.86 -25.89
C LYS A 358 -29.43 -19.64 -25.36
N LYS A 359 -29.43 -19.99 -24.08
CA LYS A 359 -30.52 -20.67 -23.38
C LYS A 359 -31.63 -19.71 -22.90
N ASN A 360 -31.52 -18.41 -23.22
CA ASN A 360 -32.42 -17.36 -22.73
C ASN A 360 -32.52 -17.29 -21.20
N ILE A 361 -31.47 -17.70 -20.48
CA ILE A 361 -31.38 -17.55 -19.03
C ILE A 361 -31.08 -16.09 -18.73
N GLN A 362 -31.99 -15.44 -18.02
CA GLN A 362 -31.79 -14.05 -17.59
C GLN A 362 -30.82 -13.98 -16.38
N PHE A 363 -29.74 -13.27 -16.54
CA PHE A 363 -28.77 -13.07 -15.46
C PHE A 363 -28.22 -11.66 -15.47
N THR A 364 -27.71 -11.24 -14.30
CA THR A 364 -26.96 -9.99 -14.11
C THR A 364 -25.53 -10.33 -13.70
N LEU A 365 -24.55 -9.73 -14.36
CA LEU A 365 -23.14 -9.79 -13.92
C LEU A 365 -22.99 -8.87 -12.72
N LEU A 366 -22.36 -9.38 -11.64
CA LEU A 366 -22.11 -8.65 -10.40
C LEU A 366 -20.59 -8.36 -10.19
N THR A 367 -19.74 -8.85 -11.08
CA THR A 367 -18.28 -8.60 -11.09
C THR A 367 -17.89 -7.64 -12.21
#